data_8b0803e9a00a70115480c23dc2156abb
#
_entry.id   8b0803e9a00a70115480c23dc2156abb
#
_cell.length_a   1.000
_cell.length_b   1.000
_cell.length_c   1.000
_cell.angle_alpha   90.00
_cell.angle_beta   90.00
_cell.angle_gamma   90.00
#
_symmetry.space_group_name_H-M   'P 1'
#
loop_
_entity.id
_entity.type
_entity.pdbx_description
1 polymer ?
#
loop_
_entity_poly.entity_id
_entity_poly.type
_entity_poly.pdbx_seq_one_letter_code
_entity_poly.pdbx_strand_id
1 'polypeptide(L)'
;MKRLLYAGVMVLVSLGILIMQNMKSAVAQTQGRELLPLQLEEQIPVPGVAGRLDHFTADAKRRRLFVSALGNNTVEVIDVFAGKVIQSIKGLAQPQGPLYVPSVDKLYVANAEDGKVRVYDGATYTLRKTIDFGKDPDNMRYDEASKTVFVGFGEDDGGIAMIDPNTDERVGQVYKTEGHPESFQVEASGGRIFVNVPDAGFVVESINRKSGAVTKWPLKGLGGNYAMALNEQDHRLFTITRKTPMMVVLDTETGNEVARMRAAGECDDVYFDASRKRIYVIGAEGFVSVFQQNDPDHYDLLANVPSQVGIRTGYFFVKRDRFYVGVPAKGSEPAQVWTYEAED
;
A
#
# COMPACT_ATOMS: atom_id res chain seq x y z
N MET A 1 -72.35 23.24 -7.69
CA MET A 1 -71.36 23.35 -6.61
C MET A 1 -70.91 22.03 -6.04
N LYS A 2 -71.63 20.92 -5.92
CA LYS A 2 -71.18 19.64 -5.36
C LYS A 2 -70.13 18.89 -6.19
N ARG A 3 -70.03 19.04 -7.52
CA ARG A 3 -69.05 18.33 -8.37
C ARG A 3 -67.65 18.93 -8.35
N LEU A 4 -67.43 20.19 -8.02
CA LEU A 4 -66.14 20.82 -7.89
C LEU A 4 -65.40 20.44 -6.57
N LEU A 5 -66.15 20.15 -5.50
CA LEU A 5 -65.56 19.74 -4.22
C LEU A 5 -64.94 18.33 -4.29
N TYR A 6 -65.53 17.40 -5.06
CA TYR A 6 -64.98 16.04 -5.19
C TYR A 6 -63.70 15.98 -6.03
N ALA A 7 -63.52 16.83 -7.02
CA ALA A 7 -62.32 16.89 -7.82
C ALA A 7 -61.09 17.42 -7.01
N GLY A 8 -61.30 18.42 -6.13
CA GLY A 8 -60.25 18.96 -5.30
C GLY A 8 -59.76 17.98 -4.22
N VAL A 9 -60.64 17.18 -3.65
CA VAL A 9 -60.26 16.18 -2.64
C VAL A 9 -59.50 14.99 -3.26
N MET A 10 -59.86 14.55 -4.46
CA MET A 10 -59.13 13.49 -5.16
C MET A 10 -57.70 13.89 -5.57
N VAL A 11 -57.50 15.15 -6.00
CA VAL A 11 -56.15 15.64 -6.37
C VAL A 11 -55.25 15.76 -5.13
N LEU A 12 -55.79 16.20 -3.99
CA LEU A 12 -55.02 16.29 -2.74
C LEU A 12 -54.67 14.93 -2.17
N VAL A 13 -55.54 13.92 -2.28
CA VAL A 13 -55.29 12.55 -1.83
C VAL A 13 -54.22 11.87 -2.72
N SER A 14 -54.28 12.04 -4.04
CA SER A 14 -53.30 11.48 -4.97
C SER A 14 -51.92 12.13 -4.81
N LEU A 15 -51.85 13.44 -4.55
CA LEU A 15 -50.57 14.13 -4.27
C LEU A 15 -49.97 13.68 -2.96
N GLY A 16 -50.77 13.48 -1.92
CA GLY A 16 -50.33 12.95 -0.61
C GLY A 16 -49.77 11.53 -0.69
N ILE A 17 -50.41 10.67 -1.49
CA ILE A 17 -49.96 9.28 -1.73
C ILE A 17 -48.64 9.26 -2.51
N LEU A 18 -48.45 10.13 -3.51
CA LEU A 18 -47.25 10.24 -4.29
C LEU A 18 -46.06 10.75 -3.44
N ILE A 19 -46.29 11.73 -2.56
CA ILE A 19 -45.31 12.25 -1.61
C ILE A 19 -44.93 11.16 -0.60
N MET A 20 -45.88 10.42 -0.04
CA MET A 20 -45.59 9.30 0.87
C MET A 20 -44.86 8.15 0.21
N GLN A 21 -45.14 7.83 -1.07
CA GLN A 21 -44.40 6.82 -1.81
C GLN A 21 -42.96 7.26 -2.09
N ASN A 22 -42.73 8.51 -2.47
CA ASN A 22 -41.42 9.07 -2.69
C ASN A 22 -40.61 9.16 -1.36
N MET A 23 -41.26 9.51 -0.26
CA MET A 23 -40.63 9.50 1.06
C MET A 23 -40.28 8.08 1.53
N LYS A 24 -41.16 7.09 1.29
CA LYS A 24 -40.85 5.68 1.59
C LYS A 24 -39.72 5.13 0.72
N SER A 25 -39.64 5.50 -0.55
CA SER A 25 -38.54 5.14 -1.43
C SER A 25 -37.22 5.81 -1.02
N ALA A 26 -37.26 7.09 -0.61
CA ALA A 26 -36.09 7.79 -0.09
C ALA A 26 -35.59 7.20 1.25
N VAL A 27 -36.55 6.89 2.16
CA VAL A 27 -36.22 6.25 3.46
C VAL A 27 -35.73 4.79 3.26
N ALA A 28 -36.28 4.04 2.28
CA ALA A 28 -35.79 2.70 1.97
C ALA A 28 -34.41 2.69 1.31
N GLN A 29 -34.03 3.77 0.62
CA GLN A 29 -32.67 3.93 0.09
C GLN A 29 -31.65 4.35 1.15
N THR A 30 -32.07 4.90 2.29
CA THR A 30 -31.20 5.23 3.42
C THR A 30 -31.12 4.13 4.48
N GLN A 31 -32.00 3.14 4.45
CA GLN A 31 -31.93 1.98 5.34
C GLN A 31 -31.13 0.85 4.69
N GLY A 32 -29.82 0.79 4.94
CA GLY A 32 -29.00 -0.38 4.68
C GLY A 32 -27.85 -0.23 3.70
N ARG A 33 -27.29 0.95 3.52
CA ARG A 33 -25.93 1.02 2.98
C ARG A 33 -25.00 0.60 4.13
N GLU A 34 -24.66 -0.68 4.18
CA GLU A 34 -23.58 -1.15 5.04
C GLU A 34 -22.36 -0.30 4.70
N LEU A 35 -21.90 0.51 5.66
CA LEU A 35 -20.73 1.36 5.47
C LEU A 35 -19.54 0.43 5.32
N LEU A 36 -19.02 0.33 4.11
CA LEU A 36 -17.79 -0.40 3.88
C LEU A 36 -16.65 0.29 4.64
N PRO A 37 -15.67 -0.46 5.13
CA PRO A 37 -14.53 0.10 5.87
C PRO A 37 -13.64 1.04 5.05
N LEU A 38 -13.82 1.05 3.73
CA LEU A 38 -13.23 1.99 2.78
C LEU A 38 -14.32 2.50 1.84
N GLN A 39 -14.48 3.82 1.72
CA GLN A 39 -15.42 4.47 0.80
C GLN A 39 -14.64 5.14 -0.34
N LEU A 40 -14.96 4.76 -1.60
CA LEU A 40 -14.35 5.40 -2.77
C LEU A 40 -14.80 6.86 -2.86
N GLU A 41 -13.85 7.80 -2.86
CA GLU A 41 -14.09 9.22 -2.95
C GLU A 41 -13.75 9.81 -4.31
N GLU A 42 -12.59 9.44 -4.84
CA GLU A 42 -12.05 10.07 -6.05
C GLU A 42 -11.28 9.07 -6.92
N GLN A 43 -11.29 9.30 -8.22
CA GLN A 43 -10.53 8.57 -9.22
C GLN A 43 -9.66 9.57 -9.97
N ILE A 44 -8.41 9.69 -9.57
CA ILE A 44 -7.45 10.66 -10.15
C ILE A 44 -6.85 10.07 -11.43
N PRO A 45 -7.06 10.66 -12.61
CA PRO A 45 -6.47 10.15 -13.84
C PRO A 45 -4.95 10.37 -13.87
N VAL A 46 -4.24 9.37 -14.39
CA VAL A 46 -2.79 9.40 -14.62
C VAL A 46 -2.53 9.24 -16.12
N PRO A 47 -2.70 10.32 -16.90
CA PRO A 47 -2.69 10.25 -18.35
C PRO A 47 -1.29 9.93 -18.90
N GLY A 48 -1.25 9.17 -20.01
CA GLY A 48 0.00 8.81 -20.68
C GLY A 48 0.80 7.70 -19.99
N VAL A 49 0.27 7.10 -18.94
CA VAL A 49 0.87 5.96 -18.27
C VAL A 49 0.24 4.68 -18.78
N ALA A 50 1.09 3.74 -19.17
CA ALA A 50 0.73 2.39 -19.59
C ALA A 50 1.38 1.36 -18.67
N GLY A 51 0.84 0.14 -18.67
CA GLY A 51 1.39 -0.96 -17.88
C GLY A 51 1.06 -0.86 -16.39
N ARG A 52 1.94 -1.48 -15.59
CA ARG A 52 1.77 -1.61 -14.14
C ARG A 52 2.17 -0.33 -13.41
N LEU A 53 1.35 0.09 -12.46
CA LEU A 53 1.76 0.97 -11.37
C LEU A 53 2.35 0.12 -10.25
N ASP A 54 3.40 0.64 -9.61
CA ASP A 54 4.08 -0.02 -8.52
C ASP A 54 4.00 0.79 -7.23
N HIS A 55 4.97 0.69 -6.33
CA HIS A 55 4.88 1.26 -4.99
C HIS A 55 4.73 2.78 -4.97
N PHE A 56 4.30 3.28 -3.82
CA PHE A 56 3.96 4.68 -3.58
C PHE A 56 4.69 5.22 -2.37
N THR A 57 4.89 6.54 -2.37
CA THR A 57 5.25 7.30 -1.17
C THR A 57 4.61 8.68 -1.19
N ALA A 58 4.61 9.40 -0.07
CA ALA A 58 3.95 10.71 0.01
C ALA A 58 4.79 11.79 0.70
N ASP A 59 4.71 13.01 0.17
CA ASP A 59 5.03 14.24 0.88
C ASP A 59 3.75 14.81 1.50
N ALA A 60 3.56 14.51 2.77
CA ALA A 60 2.42 14.96 3.54
C ALA A 60 2.29 16.48 3.62
N LYS A 61 3.43 17.20 3.68
CA LYS A 61 3.47 18.65 3.83
C LYS A 61 2.98 19.36 2.59
N ARG A 62 3.42 18.90 1.40
CA ARG A 62 3.02 19.46 0.12
C ARG A 62 1.79 18.77 -0.50
N ARG A 63 1.23 17.76 0.19
CA ARG A 63 0.08 16.97 -0.29
C ARG A 63 0.35 16.30 -1.64
N ARG A 64 1.53 15.72 -1.79
CA ARG A 64 1.97 15.06 -3.01
C ARG A 64 2.09 13.56 -2.78
N LEU A 65 1.62 12.81 -3.75
CA LEU A 65 1.80 11.38 -3.85
C LEU A 65 2.78 11.11 -4.99
N PHE A 66 3.75 10.25 -4.75
CA PHE A 66 4.70 9.77 -5.76
C PHE A 66 4.34 8.33 -6.08
N VAL A 67 4.16 8.04 -7.34
CA VAL A 67 3.69 6.74 -7.84
C VAL A 67 4.69 6.22 -8.87
N SER A 68 5.28 5.07 -8.62
CA SER A 68 6.11 4.40 -9.62
C SER A 68 5.21 3.86 -10.74
N ALA A 69 5.38 4.40 -11.94
CA ALA A 69 4.79 3.89 -13.16
C ALA A 69 5.80 2.96 -13.85
N LEU A 70 5.98 1.76 -13.27
CA LEU A 70 7.01 0.79 -13.65
C LEU A 70 6.95 0.47 -15.14
N GLY A 71 5.76 0.19 -15.68
CA GLY A 71 5.57 -0.11 -17.09
C GLY A 71 5.81 1.08 -18.04
N ASN A 72 6.00 2.28 -17.50
CA ASN A 72 6.21 3.53 -18.23
C ASN A 72 7.60 4.14 -18.01
N ASN A 73 8.40 3.58 -17.11
CA ASN A 73 9.72 4.09 -16.71
C ASN A 73 9.69 5.53 -16.18
N THR A 74 8.64 5.86 -15.39
CA THR A 74 8.45 7.18 -14.78
C THR A 74 8.02 7.06 -13.32
N VAL A 75 8.21 8.14 -12.55
CA VAL A 75 7.50 8.38 -11.30
C VAL A 75 6.57 9.56 -11.49
N GLU A 76 5.29 9.34 -11.28
CA GLU A 76 4.26 10.36 -11.39
C GLU A 76 4.10 11.10 -10.06
N VAL A 77 4.12 12.43 -10.11
CA VAL A 77 3.90 13.29 -8.96
C VAL A 77 2.46 13.82 -9.03
N ILE A 78 1.66 13.43 -8.06
CA ILE A 78 0.24 13.77 -8.00
C ILE A 78 0.00 14.78 -6.89
N ASP A 79 -0.65 15.90 -7.20
CA ASP A 79 -1.24 16.77 -6.20
C ASP A 79 -2.60 16.19 -5.81
N VAL A 80 -2.68 15.58 -4.62
CA VAL A 80 -3.87 14.88 -4.16
C VAL A 80 -5.01 15.83 -3.75
N PHE A 81 -4.74 17.11 -3.61
CA PHE A 81 -5.78 18.12 -3.36
C PHE A 81 -6.37 18.65 -4.67
N ALA A 82 -5.54 18.76 -5.70
CA ALA A 82 -5.97 19.20 -7.03
C ALA A 82 -6.49 18.03 -7.89
N GLY A 83 -6.36 16.79 -7.43
CA GLY A 83 -6.79 15.58 -8.14
C GLY A 83 -6.10 15.38 -9.49
N LYS A 84 -4.79 15.68 -9.60
CA LYS A 84 -4.09 15.62 -10.89
C LYS A 84 -2.59 15.39 -10.80
N VAL A 85 -2.03 14.79 -11.86
CA VAL A 85 -0.59 14.74 -12.08
C VAL A 85 -0.06 16.16 -12.32
N ILE A 86 0.99 16.55 -11.60
CA ILE A 86 1.65 17.84 -11.73
C ILE A 86 3.05 17.75 -12.34
N GLN A 87 3.67 16.58 -12.28
CA GLN A 87 5.00 16.32 -12.83
C GLN A 87 5.15 14.83 -13.14
N SER A 88 5.91 14.50 -14.18
CA SER A 88 6.38 13.16 -14.48
C SER A 88 7.91 13.16 -14.48
N ILE A 89 8.51 12.39 -13.58
CA ILE A 89 9.97 12.20 -13.49
C ILE A 89 10.34 11.09 -14.45
N LYS A 90 11.10 11.39 -15.49
CA LYS A 90 11.45 10.52 -16.60
C LYS A 90 12.90 10.04 -16.54
N GLY A 91 13.24 9.07 -17.41
CA GLY A 91 14.61 8.55 -17.53
C GLY A 91 14.96 7.57 -16.43
N LEU A 92 13.96 6.88 -15.91
CA LEU A 92 14.09 5.78 -14.97
C LEU A 92 14.20 4.45 -15.72
N ALA A 93 14.55 3.38 -15.01
CA ALA A 93 14.73 2.03 -15.54
C ALA A 93 14.02 1.02 -14.63
N GLN A 94 12.76 0.74 -14.93
CA GLN A 94 11.84 -0.05 -14.08
C GLN A 94 11.81 0.48 -12.63
N PRO A 95 11.27 1.70 -12.38
CA PRO A 95 11.16 2.24 -11.03
C PRO A 95 10.15 1.41 -10.22
N GLN A 96 10.60 0.83 -9.10
CA GLN A 96 9.79 0.03 -8.20
C GLN A 96 9.39 0.82 -6.94
N GLY A 97 10.31 0.96 -6.00
CA GLY A 97 10.07 1.61 -4.72
C GLY A 97 10.47 3.09 -4.71
N PRO A 98 9.54 4.05 -4.64
CA PRO A 98 9.84 5.43 -4.30
C PRO A 98 9.81 5.58 -2.77
N LEU A 99 10.69 6.42 -2.22
CA LEU A 99 10.69 6.77 -0.80
C LEU A 99 10.96 8.26 -0.63
N TYR A 100 10.00 9.00 -0.09
CA TYR A 100 10.21 10.40 0.30
C TYR A 100 10.67 10.47 1.75
N VAL A 101 11.78 11.17 2.01
CA VAL A 101 12.37 11.38 3.35
C VAL A 101 12.18 12.84 3.75
N PRO A 102 11.18 13.15 4.61
CA PRO A 102 10.82 14.53 4.95
C PRO A 102 11.92 15.34 5.63
N SER A 103 12.75 14.69 6.46
CA SER A 103 13.79 15.36 7.26
C SER A 103 14.89 16.00 6.42
N VAL A 104 15.10 15.51 5.20
CA VAL A 104 16.12 16.02 4.27
C VAL A 104 15.54 16.53 2.95
N ASP A 105 14.21 16.50 2.82
CA ASP A 105 13.45 16.88 1.61
C ASP A 105 14.00 16.22 0.34
N LYS A 106 14.09 14.88 0.34
CA LYS A 106 14.60 14.09 -0.77
C LYS A 106 13.64 12.97 -1.16
N LEU A 107 13.58 12.70 -2.45
CA LEU A 107 12.88 11.55 -3.02
C LEU A 107 13.94 10.56 -3.54
N TYR A 108 13.93 9.36 -3.00
CA TYR A 108 14.71 8.21 -3.46
C TYR A 108 13.83 7.37 -4.39
N VAL A 109 14.40 6.85 -5.48
CA VAL A 109 13.70 5.97 -6.41
C VAL A 109 14.59 4.78 -6.73
N ALA A 110 14.16 3.60 -6.35
CA ALA A 110 14.82 2.34 -6.68
C ALA A 110 14.45 1.95 -8.12
N ASN A 111 15.46 1.54 -8.91
CA ASN A 111 15.30 1.16 -10.30
C ASN A 111 15.88 -0.24 -10.51
N ALA A 112 15.01 -1.22 -10.71
CA ALA A 112 15.35 -2.62 -10.80
C ALA A 112 16.28 -2.93 -11.97
N GLU A 113 15.94 -2.44 -13.19
CA GLU A 113 16.63 -2.83 -14.42
C GLU A 113 18.10 -2.39 -14.48
N ASP A 114 18.43 -1.19 -13.95
CA ASP A 114 19.81 -0.69 -13.98
C ASP A 114 20.54 -0.79 -12.65
N GLY A 115 19.92 -1.38 -11.64
CA GLY A 115 20.51 -1.62 -10.33
C GLY A 115 20.83 -0.37 -9.51
N LYS A 116 20.12 0.74 -9.73
CA LYS A 116 20.47 2.04 -9.13
C LYS A 116 19.34 2.64 -8.32
N VAL A 117 19.73 3.32 -7.24
CA VAL A 117 18.82 4.23 -6.52
C VAL A 117 19.15 5.66 -6.93
N ARG A 118 18.17 6.38 -7.48
CA ARG A 118 18.29 7.79 -7.84
C ARG A 118 17.72 8.67 -6.74
N VAL A 119 18.45 9.72 -6.39
CA VAL A 119 18.08 10.68 -5.35
C VAL A 119 17.73 12.00 -5.99
N TYR A 120 16.53 12.47 -5.74
CA TYR A 120 16.01 13.73 -6.27
C TYR A 120 15.78 14.74 -5.15
N ASP A 121 15.91 16.01 -5.48
CA ASP A 121 15.41 17.12 -4.67
C ASP A 121 13.89 17.01 -4.51
N GLY A 122 13.38 17.03 -3.29
CA GLY A 122 11.96 16.82 -3.02
C GLY A 122 11.05 17.98 -3.44
N ALA A 123 11.58 19.17 -3.68
CA ALA A 123 10.82 20.33 -4.12
C ALA A 123 10.82 20.52 -5.65
N THR A 124 11.98 20.30 -6.28
CA THR A 124 12.21 20.57 -7.70
C THR A 124 12.24 19.34 -8.58
N TYR A 125 12.39 18.15 -7.98
CA TYR A 125 12.57 16.83 -8.64
C TYR A 125 13.81 16.79 -9.56
N THR A 126 14.80 17.61 -9.30
CA THR A 126 16.09 17.55 -9.99
C THR A 126 16.93 16.43 -9.43
N LEU A 127 17.55 15.61 -10.29
CA LEU A 127 18.46 14.54 -9.89
C LEU A 127 19.66 15.14 -9.16
N ARG A 128 19.91 14.67 -7.92
CA ARG A 128 21.05 15.08 -7.09
C ARG A 128 22.17 14.05 -7.10
N LYS A 129 21.80 12.75 -7.03
CA LYS A 129 22.76 11.66 -6.95
C LYS A 129 22.21 10.37 -7.53
N THR A 130 23.10 9.50 -7.96
CA THR A 130 22.82 8.12 -8.33
C THR A 130 23.72 7.21 -7.50
N ILE A 131 23.13 6.22 -6.85
CA ILE A 131 23.81 5.26 -5.97
C ILE A 131 23.70 3.89 -6.63
N ASP A 132 24.86 3.24 -6.82
CA ASP A 132 24.91 1.93 -7.46
C ASP A 132 24.70 0.82 -6.39
N PHE A 133 23.72 -0.05 -6.64
CA PHE A 133 23.43 -1.25 -5.83
C PHE A 133 23.81 -2.53 -6.57
N GLY A 134 24.07 -2.44 -7.88
CA GLY A 134 24.49 -3.54 -8.74
C GLY A 134 23.31 -4.29 -9.35
N LYS A 135 22.35 -4.74 -8.56
CA LYS A 135 21.18 -5.51 -9.02
C LYS A 135 19.93 -5.18 -8.23
N ASP A 136 18.83 -5.02 -8.93
CA ASP A 136 17.44 -5.03 -8.49
C ASP A 136 17.19 -4.37 -7.11
N PRO A 137 17.48 -3.06 -6.92
CA PRO A 137 16.97 -2.34 -5.77
C PRO A 137 15.46 -2.14 -5.93
N ASP A 138 14.71 -2.48 -4.89
CA ASP A 138 13.26 -2.47 -4.92
C ASP A 138 12.68 -1.70 -3.73
N ASN A 139 12.25 -2.38 -2.70
CA ASN A 139 11.62 -1.78 -1.54
C ASN A 139 12.60 -0.96 -0.70
N MET A 140 12.12 0.18 -0.21
CA MET A 140 12.87 1.05 0.70
C MET A 140 12.06 1.40 1.93
N ARG A 141 12.74 1.56 3.07
CA ARG A 141 12.13 2.03 4.34
C ARG A 141 13.02 3.08 4.98
N TYR A 142 12.41 4.12 5.53
CA TYR A 142 13.12 5.09 6.36
C TYR A 142 12.86 4.78 7.84
N ASP A 143 13.93 4.51 8.56
CA ASP A 143 13.89 4.34 10.01
C ASP A 143 14.12 5.70 10.68
N GLU A 144 13.06 6.25 11.26
CA GLU A 144 13.10 7.53 11.98
C GLU A 144 14.00 7.49 13.21
N ALA A 145 14.17 6.33 13.85
CA ALA A 145 15.00 6.20 15.05
C ALA A 145 16.50 6.32 14.72
N SER A 146 16.98 5.61 13.71
CA SER A 146 18.37 5.67 13.27
C SER A 146 18.65 6.74 12.20
N LYS A 147 17.61 7.43 11.70
CA LYS A 147 17.70 8.40 10.58
C LYS A 147 18.35 7.80 9.33
N THR A 148 18.03 6.56 9.02
CA THR A 148 18.68 5.78 7.96
C THR A 148 17.65 5.29 6.95
N VAL A 149 18.00 5.30 5.67
CA VAL A 149 17.23 4.65 4.61
C VAL A 149 17.74 3.22 4.43
N PHE A 150 16.84 2.25 4.53
CA PHE A 150 17.10 0.84 4.25
C PHE A 150 16.63 0.52 2.84
N VAL A 151 17.38 -0.26 2.09
CA VAL A 151 17.13 -0.64 0.69
C VAL A 151 17.26 -2.14 0.53
N GLY A 152 16.18 -2.81 0.13
CA GLY A 152 16.23 -4.19 -0.34
C GLY A 152 16.78 -4.23 -1.76
N PHE A 153 17.72 -5.14 -2.05
CA PHE A 153 18.34 -5.27 -3.37
C PHE A 153 18.91 -6.67 -3.61
N GLY A 154 19.26 -6.95 -4.84
CA GLY A 154 19.90 -8.21 -5.25
C GLY A 154 18.90 -9.19 -5.86
N GLU A 155 19.41 -10.26 -6.43
CA GLU A 155 18.65 -11.40 -6.96
C GLU A 155 18.90 -12.63 -6.07
N ASP A 156 19.65 -13.63 -6.55
CA ASP A 156 19.96 -14.86 -5.79
C ASP A 156 20.80 -14.61 -4.52
N ASP A 157 21.56 -13.51 -4.48
CA ASP A 157 22.43 -13.10 -3.38
C ASP A 157 21.97 -11.75 -2.78
N GLY A 158 20.71 -11.66 -2.42
CA GLY A 158 20.07 -10.45 -1.95
C GLY A 158 20.57 -9.91 -0.60
N GLY A 159 20.05 -8.78 -0.22
CA GLY A 159 20.33 -8.16 1.07
C GLY A 159 19.63 -6.83 1.30
N ILE A 160 19.75 -6.37 2.55
CA ILE A 160 19.30 -5.04 2.96
C ILE A 160 20.55 -4.18 3.22
N ALA A 161 20.71 -3.12 2.45
CA ALA A 161 21.77 -2.12 2.65
C ALA A 161 21.20 -0.83 3.21
N MET A 162 22.10 0.06 3.67
CA MET A 162 21.72 1.32 4.30
C MET A 162 22.32 2.52 3.57
N ILE A 163 21.58 3.62 3.53
CA ILE A 163 22.01 4.93 3.03
C ILE A 163 21.85 5.95 4.16
N ASP A 164 22.89 6.76 4.38
CA ASP A 164 22.76 7.99 5.18
C ASP A 164 22.10 9.08 4.30
N PRO A 165 20.89 9.55 4.64
CA PRO A 165 20.18 10.53 3.81
C PRO A 165 20.78 11.94 3.85
N ASN A 166 21.74 12.22 4.73
CA ASN A 166 22.46 13.50 4.74
C ASN A 166 23.55 13.54 3.67
N THR A 167 24.25 12.43 3.46
CA THR A 167 25.38 12.33 2.51
C THR A 167 25.02 11.63 1.20
N ASP A 168 23.90 10.88 1.18
CA ASP A 168 23.49 10.00 0.09
C ASP A 168 24.55 8.93 -0.23
N GLU A 169 25.27 8.46 0.81
CA GLU A 169 26.26 7.39 0.71
C GLU A 169 25.74 6.10 1.35
N ARG A 170 26.13 4.97 0.79
CA ARG A 170 25.93 3.68 1.46
C ARG A 170 26.77 3.63 2.73
N VAL A 171 26.16 3.19 3.83
CA VAL A 171 26.81 3.14 5.16
C VAL A 171 26.56 1.79 5.83
N GLY A 172 27.43 1.47 6.79
CA GLY A 172 27.30 0.26 7.60
C GLY A 172 27.50 -1.05 6.84
N GLN A 173 26.97 -2.12 7.42
CA GLN A 173 27.04 -3.46 6.83
C GLN A 173 25.83 -3.72 5.91
N VAL A 174 25.98 -4.69 5.02
CA VAL A 174 24.88 -5.29 4.28
C VAL A 174 24.35 -6.49 5.06
N TYR A 175 23.06 -6.50 5.35
CA TYR A 175 22.39 -7.66 5.94
C TYR A 175 22.00 -8.61 4.82
N LYS A 176 22.72 -9.74 4.73
CA LYS A 176 22.52 -10.73 3.68
C LYS A 176 21.20 -11.48 3.85
N THR A 177 20.49 -11.73 2.74
CA THR A 177 19.33 -12.61 2.63
C THR A 177 19.64 -13.79 1.70
N GLU A 178 18.87 -14.87 1.78
CA GLU A 178 19.11 -16.05 0.92
C GLU A 178 18.60 -15.91 -0.52
N GLY A 179 17.94 -14.83 -0.84
CA GLY A 179 17.41 -14.51 -2.16
C GLY A 179 17.01 -13.06 -2.23
N HIS A 180 16.27 -12.69 -3.26
CA HIS A 180 15.74 -11.33 -3.41
C HIS A 180 14.85 -10.97 -2.22
N PRO A 181 15.15 -9.84 -1.51
CA PRO A 181 14.28 -9.34 -0.45
C PRO A 181 13.10 -8.59 -1.08
N GLU A 182 11.93 -9.15 -0.98
CA GLU A 182 10.68 -8.50 -1.36
C GLU A 182 10.30 -7.40 -0.35
N SER A 183 9.15 -7.41 0.26
CA SER A 183 8.85 -6.44 1.31
C SER A 183 9.59 -6.76 2.61
N PHE A 184 10.00 -5.73 3.33
CA PHE A 184 10.61 -5.86 4.66
C PHE A 184 10.09 -4.78 5.62
N GLN A 185 10.25 -5.05 6.92
CA GLN A 185 9.95 -4.09 7.99
C GLN A 185 11.15 -3.97 8.94
N VAL A 186 11.38 -2.75 9.40
CA VAL A 186 12.43 -2.43 10.38
C VAL A 186 11.76 -2.11 11.71
N GLU A 187 12.12 -2.81 12.77
CA GLU A 187 11.64 -2.47 14.11
C GLU A 187 12.17 -1.09 14.54
N ALA A 188 11.26 -0.20 14.94
CA ALA A 188 11.62 1.14 15.41
C ALA A 188 12.19 1.10 16.85
N SER A 189 11.63 0.27 17.72
CA SER A 189 12.06 0.09 19.11
C SER A 189 13.01 -1.09 19.31
N GLY A 190 13.00 -2.04 18.37
CA GLY A 190 13.78 -3.28 18.43
C GLY A 190 15.07 -3.24 17.63
N GLY A 191 15.72 -4.39 17.60
CA GLY A 191 16.99 -4.57 16.89
C GLY A 191 16.87 -5.46 15.66
N ARG A 192 15.69 -5.63 15.07
CA ARG A 192 15.46 -6.61 14.00
C ARG A 192 14.98 -5.97 12.70
N ILE A 193 15.21 -6.68 11.60
CA ILE A 193 14.60 -6.47 10.30
C ILE A 193 13.89 -7.77 9.95
N PHE A 194 12.62 -7.69 9.56
CA PHE A 194 11.87 -8.84 9.04
C PHE A 194 11.79 -8.71 7.53
N VAL A 195 12.11 -9.78 6.82
CA VAL A 195 12.24 -9.75 5.35
C VAL A 195 11.49 -10.94 4.76
N ASN A 196 10.64 -10.67 3.78
CA ASN A 196 10.06 -11.70 2.92
C ASN A 196 11.09 -12.13 1.86
N VAL A 197 11.40 -13.43 1.82
CA VAL A 197 12.31 -14.01 0.83
C VAL A 197 11.61 -15.21 0.16
N PRO A 198 10.75 -14.94 -0.85
CA PRO A 198 9.93 -16.00 -1.47
C PRO A 198 10.75 -17.06 -2.21
N ASP A 199 11.90 -16.69 -2.77
CA ASP A 199 12.75 -17.59 -3.55
C ASP A 199 13.60 -18.53 -2.69
N ALA A 200 13.79 -18.22 -1.42
CA ALA A 200 14.48 -19.06 -0.44
C ALA A 200 13.59 -20.14 0.23
N GLY A 201 12.57 -20.62 -0.47
CA GLY A 201 11.66 -21.65 0.04
C GLY A 201 10.48 -21.08 0.87
N PHE A 202 10.09 -19.83 0.56
CA PHE A 202 8.95 -19.14 1.18
C PHE A 202 9.14 -18.92 2.68
N VAL A 203 10.19 -18.21 3.01
CA VAL A 203 10.51 -17.89 4.40
C VAL A 203 10.35 -16.40 4.69
N VAL A 204 10.09 -16.09 5.95
CA VAL A 204 10.38 -14.79 6.53
C VAL A 204 11.72 -14.90 7.25
N GLU A 205 12.64 -14.03 6.94
CA GLU A 205 13.91 -13.91 7.65
C GLU A 205 13.81 -12.82 8.72
N SER A 206 14.14 -13.16 9.96
CA SER A 206 14.33 -12.22 11.07
C SER A 206 15.82 -11.97 11.25
N ILE A 207 16.27 -10.76 10.94
CA ILE A 207 17.71 -10.38 10.97
C ILE A 207 17.97 -9.51 12.17
N ASN A 208 18.91 -9.92 13.02
CA ASN A 208 19.39 -9.10 14.12
C ASN A 208 20.31 -7.98 13.60
N ARG A 209 19.94 -6.73 13.79
CA ARG A 209 20.67 -5.55 13.27
C ARG A 209 22.08 -5.39 13.82
N LYS A 210 22.33 -5.86 15.07
CA LYS A 210 23.64 -5.72 15.71
C LYS A 210 24.62 -6.79 15.26
N SER A 211 24.18 -8.05 15.18
CA SER A 211 25.06 -9.18 14.87
C SER A 211 25.00 -9.61 13.40
N GLY A 212 23.97 -9.25 12.65
CA GLY A 212 23.70 -9.77 11.31
C GLY A 212 23.16 -11.21 11.31
N ALA A 213 22.90 -11.80 12.48
CA ALA A 213 22.38 -13.17 12.59
C ALA A 213 20.96 -13.25 12.03
N VAL A 214 20.71 -14.30 11.22
CA VAL A 214 19.44 -14.55 10.56
C VAL A 214 18.75 -15.75 11.21
N THR A 215 17.47 -15.59 11.54
CA THR A 215 16.57 -16.67 11.94
C THR A 215 15.48 -16.81 10.87
N LYS A 216 15.21 -18.03 10.40
CA LYS A 216 14.23 -18.29 9.33
C LYS A 216 12.94 -18.83 9.88
N TRP A 217 11.84 -18.28 9.40
CA TRP A 217 10.48 -18.69 9.75
C TRP A 217 9.77 -19.24 8.50
N PRO A 218 9.74 -20.56 8.29
CA PRO A 218 9.14 -21.15 7.11
C PRO A 218 7.61 -21.04 7.12
N LEU A 219 7.02 -20.61 6.02
CA LEU A 219 5.57 -20.53 5.81
C LEU A 219 5.07 -21.88 5.29
N LYS A 220 4.67 -22.76 6.21
CA LYS A 220 4.30 -24.16 5.92
C LYS A 220 3.09 -24.28 4.99
N GLY A 221 3.30 -24.92 3.82
CA GLY A 221 2.26 -25.17 2.83
C GLY A 221 1.78 -23.95 2.05
N LEU A 222 2.48 -22.82 2.15
CA LEU A 222 2.19 -21.58 1.44
C LEU A 222 3.41 -21.15 0.63
N GLY A 223 3.22 -20.18 -0.28
CA GLY A 223 4.31 -19.69 -1.09
C GLY A 223 4.08 -18.32 -1.70
N GLY A 224 5.19 -17.67 -2.11
CA GLY A 224 5.16 -16.34 -2.71
C GLY A 224 4.69 -15.29 -1.69
N ASN A 225 5.45 -15.15 -0.62
CA ASN A 225 5.26 -14.11 0.40
C ASN A 225 5.89 -12.80 -0.08
N TYR A 226 5.06 -11.83 -0.45
CA TYR A 226 5.49 -10.57 -1.05
C TYR A 226 5.25 -9.39 -0.09
N ALA A 227 4.02 -9.05 0.19
CA ALA A 227 3.68 -7.91 1.04
C ALA A 227 3.88 -8.20 2.53
N MET A 228 4.26 -7.16 3.30
CA MET A 228 4.50 -7.26 4.74
C MET A 228 4.14 -5.98 5.47
N ALA A 229 3.45 -6.12 6.62
CA ALA A 229 3.22 -5.03 7.58
C ALA A 229 3.54 -5.50 9.00
N LEU A 230 3.88 -4.55 9.88
CA LEU A 230 4.29 -4.81 11.25
C LEU A 230 3.39 -4.06 12.24
N ASN A 231 2.84 -4.77 13.20
CA ASN A 231 2.30 -4.23 14.45
C ASN A 231 3.31 -4.50 15.56
N GLU A 232 4.23 -3.56 15.76
CA GLU A 232 5.32 -3.71 16.72
C GLU A 232 4.81 -3.73 18.17
N GLN A 233 3.73 -2.99 18.45
CA GLN A 233 3.15 -2.91 19.79
C GLN A 233 2.63 -4.26 20.29
N ASP A 234 1.99 -5.02 19.39
CA ASP A 234 1.39 -6.32 19.73
C ASP A 234 2.31 -7.50 19.33
N HIS A 235 3.52 -7.23 18.84
CA HIS A 235 4.47 -8.22 18.34
C HIS A 235 3.89 -9.11 17.23
N ARG A 236 3.20 -8.51 16.24
CA ARG A 236 2.58 -9.24 15.12
C ARG A 236 3.09 -8.75 13.77
N LEU A 237 3.51 -9.71 12.96
CA LEU A 237 3.94 -9.51 11.59
C LEU A 237 2.91 -10.10 10.64
N PHE A 238 2.42 -9.28 9.72
CA PHE A 238 1.49 -9.70 8.68
C PHE A 238 2.26 -9.93 7.38
N THR A 239 2.22 -11.13 6.83
CA THR A 239 2.78 -11.44 5.51
C THR A 239 1.68 -11.99 4.60
N ILE A 240 1.69 -11.56 3.34
CA ILE A 240 0.68 -11.95 2.36
C ILE A 240 1.30 -12.87 1.33
N THR A 241 0.70 -14.04 1.13
CA THR A 241 1.15 -15.04 0.16
C THR A 241 0.32 -15.01 -1.12
N ARG A 242 0.94 -15.30 -2.28
CA ARG A 242 0.28 -15.37 -3.59
C ARG A 242 -0.10 -16.79 -4.00
N LYS A 243 0.77 -17.77 -3.74
CA LYS A 243 0.48 -19.19 -3.97
C LYS A 243 -0.35 -19.70 -2.79
N THR A 244 -1.65 -19.85 -3.00
CA THR A 244 -2.72 -19.84 -2.01
C THR A 244 -2.76 -18.49 -1.30
N PRO A 245 -3.54 -17.52 -1.82
CA PRO A 245 -3.61 -16.17 -1.26
C PRO A 245 -4.11 -16.16 0.17
N MET A 246 -3.22 -15.86 1.10
CA MET A 246 -3.49 -15.83 2.53
C MET A 246 -2.80 -14.64 3.19
N MET A 247 -3.44 -14.04 4.16
CA MET A 247 -2.78 -13.28 5.20
C MET A 247 -2.33 -14.27 6.29
N VAL A 248 -1.05 -14.31 6.57
CA VAL A 248 -0.44 -15.06 7.64
C VAL A 248 0.04 -14.10 8.71
N VAL A 249 -0.33 -14.35 9.95
CA VAL A 249 0.10 -13.56 11.10
C VAL A 249 1.12 -14.36 11.89
N LEU A 250 2.31 -13.78 12.06
CA LEU A 250 3.40 -14.38 12.82
C LEU A 250 3.63 -13.59 14.12
N ASP A 251 3.92 -14.31 15.18
CA ASP A 251 4.45 -13.73 16.41
C ASP A 251 5.92 -13.37 16.22
N THR A 252 6.29 -12.12 16.43
CA THR A 252 7.66 -11.63 16.14
C THR A 252 8.71 -12.11 17.14
N GLU A 253 8.32 -12.60 18.32
CA GLU A 253 9.26 -13.11 19.31
C GLU A 253 9.64 -14.57 19.03
N THR A 254 8.70 -15.36 18.52
CA THR A 254 8.90 -16.79 18.33
C THR A 254 8.99 -17.21 16.86
N GLY A 255 8.47 -16.40 15.93
CA GLY A 255 8.31 -16.75 14.52
C GLY A 255 7.16 -17.73 14.25
N ASN A 256 6.36 -18.07 15.29
CA ASN A 256 5.24 -18.97 15.12
C ASN A 256 4.06 -18.29 14.45
N GLU A 257 3.36 -19.04 13.59
CA GLU A 257 2.08 -18.62 13.05
C GLU A 257 1.00 -18.64 14.15
N VAL A 258 0.30 -17.50 14.31
CA VAL A 258 -0.79 -17.36 15.28
C VAL A 258 -2.16 -17.31 14.60
N ALA A 259 -2.23 -16.83 13.35
CA ALA A 259 -3.45 -16.80 12.56
C ALA A 259 -3.17 -16.90 11.06
N ARG A 260 -4.18 -17.42 10.32
CA ARG A 260 -4.14 -17.51 8.86
C ARG A 260 -5.54 -17.31 8.28
N MET A 261 -5.69 -16.43 7.28
CA MET A 261 -6.97 -16.16 6.67
C MET A 261 -6.84 -15.92 5.16
N ARG A 262 -7.87 -16.29 4.39
CA ARG A 262 -7.95 -15.94 2.97
C ARG A 262 -7.92 -14.41 2.80
N ALA A 263 -7.06 -13.92 1.92
CA ALA A 263 -6.95 -12.51 1.57
C ALA A 263 -6.99 -12.33 0.05
N ALA A 264 -7.00 -11.07 -0.41
CA ALA A 264 -6.87 -10.74 -1.82
C ALA A 264 -5.55 -11.27 -2.38
N GLY A 265 -5.61 -11.91 -3.55
CA GLY A 265 -4.45 -12.51 -4.23
C GLY A 265 -3.62 -11.51 -5.03
N GLU A 266 -2.39 -11.92 -5.41
CA GLU A 266 -1.45 -11.09 -6.17
C GLU A 266 -1.20 -9.73 -5.52
N CYS A 267 -1.03 -9.72 -4.19
CA CYS A 267 -0.79 -8.56 -3.35
C CYS A 267 0.70 -8.20 -3.33
N ASP A 268 1.00 -6.89 -3.45
CA ASP A 268 2.35 -6.32 -3.27
C ASP A 268 2.40 -5.38 -2.05
N ASP A 269 1.27 -4.78 -1.64
CA ASP A 269 1.20 -3.89 -0.48
C ASP A 269 0.12 -4.29 0.52
N VAL A 270 0.49 -4.26 1.80
CA VAL A 270 -0.40 -4.43 2.95
C VAL A 270 -0.10 -3.34 3.99
N TYR A 271 -1.14 -2.84 4.63
CA TYR A 271 -1.02 -1.77 5.64
C TYR A 271 -1.72 -2.17 6.93
N PHE A 272 -1.10 -1.84 8.05
CA PHE A 272 -1.71 -1.93 9.37
C PHE A 272 -2.04 -0.52 9.89
N ASP A 273 -3.30 -0.29 10.21
CA ASP A 273 -3.79 0.90 10.91
C ASP A 273 -3.91 0.60 12.40
N ALA A 274 -2.97 1.11 13.18
CA ALA A 274 -2.96 0.92 14.61
C ALA A 274 -4.13 1.64 15.33
N SER A 275 -4.67 2.72 14.74
CA SER A 275 -5.75 3.48 15.34
C SER A 275 -7.08 2.73 15.29
N ARG A 276 -7.35 2.03 14.17
CA ARG A 276 -8.55 1.23 13.97
C ARG A 276 -8.31 -0.26 14.23
N LYS A 277 -7.04 -0.66 14.44
CA LYS A 277 -6.61 -2.07 14.48
C LYS A 277 -7.06 -2.83 13.25
N ARG A 278 -6.83 -2.27 12.06
CA ARG A 278 -7.24 -2.86 10.77
C ARG A 278 -6.06 -3.16 9.87
N ILE A 279 -6.19 -4.23 9.10
CA ILE A 279 -5.24 -4.63 8.09
C ILE A 279 -5.90 -4.51 6.71
N TYR A 280 -5.25 -3.80 5.78
CA TYR A 280 -5.71 -3.55 4.42
C TYR A 280 -4.79 -4.26 3.44
N VAL A 281 -5.31 -5.28 2.73
CA VAL A 281 -4.57 -6.10 1.77
C VAL A 281 -5.01 -5.73 0.36
N ILE A 282 -4.11 -5.16 -0.43
CA ILE A 282 -4.39 -4.72 -1.81
C ILE A 282 -4.09 -5.88 -2.76
N GLY A 283 -5.10 -6.40 -3.46
CA GLY A 283 -4.88 -7.54 -4.35
C GLY A 283 -5.49 -7.40 -5.73
N ALA A 284 -4.83 -8.05 -6.70
CA ALA A 284 -5.19 -7.93 -8.12
C ALA A 284 -6.50 -8.64 -8.51
N GLU A 285 -7.14 -9.33 -7.58
CA GLU A 285 -8.45 -9.99 -7.81
C GLU A 285 -9.62 -8.99 -7.95
N GLY A 286 -9.38 -7.69 -7.74
CA GLY A 286 -10.37 -6.62 -7.90
C GLY A 286 -11.03 -6.17 -6.61
N PHE A 287 -10.38 -6.38 -5.49
CA PHE A 287 -10.83 -5.89 -4.18
C PHE A 287 -9.68 -5.68 -3.21
N VAL A 288 -9.93 -4.87 -2.19
CA VAL A 288 -9.08 -4.73 -1.01
C VAL A 288 -9.72 -5.53 0.12
N SER A 289 -9.02 -6.55 0.65
CA SER A 289 -9.49 -7.24 1.85
C SER A 289 -9.17 -6.42 3.08
N VAL A 290 -10.17 -6.14 3.91
CA VAL A 290 -10.03 -5.39 5.15
C VAL A 290 -10.33 -6.32 6.33
N PHE A 291 -9.35 -6.47 7.21
CA PHE A 291 -9.49 -7.30 8.41
C PHE A 291 -9.49 -6.45 9.68
N GLN A 292 -10.25 -6.86 10.68
CA GLN A 292 -10.22 -6.32 12.03
C GLN A 292 -9.34 -7.20 12.90
N GLN A 293 -8.37 -6.62 13.57
CA GLN A 293 -7.68 -7.23 14.69
C GLN A 293 -8.53 -7.02 15.96
N ASN A 294 -9.12 -8.07 16.50
CA ASN A 294 -9.90 -8.01 17.74
C ASN A 294 -8.97 -7.99 18.95
N ASP A 295 -7.98 -8.86 18.92
CA ASP A 295 -6.84 -8.93 19.81
C ASP A 295 -5.60 -9.41 19.03
N PRO A 296 -4.42 -9.54 19.64
CA PRO A 296 -3.21 -9.95 18.93
C PRO A 296 -3.31 -11.26 18.15
N ASP A 297 -4.19 -12.18 18.55
CA ASP A 297 -4.27 -13.53 17.97
C ASP A 297 -5.57 -13.80 17.19
N HIS A 298 -6.57 -12.89 17.25
CA HIS A 298 -7.87 -13.08 16.61
C HIS A 298 -8.21 -11.96 15.64
N TYR A 299 -8.62 -12.36 14.44
CA TYR A 299 -8.89 -11.47 13.31
C TYR A 299 -10.18 -11.88 12.62
N ASP A 300 -10.96 -10.89 12.17
CA ASP A 300 -12.15 -11.08 11.35
C ASP A 300 -12.02 -10.37 10.01
N LEU A 301 -12.49 -11.00 8.92
CA LEU A 301 -12.67 -10.31 7.65
C LEU A 301 -13.87 -9.37 7.76
N LEU A 302 -13.64 -8.05 7.75
CA LEU A 302 -14.72 -7.07 7.74
C LEU A 302 -15.39 -6.98 6.37
N ALA A 303 -14.61 -6.86 5.31
CA ALA A 303 -15.11 -6.75 3.94
C ALA A 303 -14.02 -7.03 2.90
N ASN A 304 -14.47 -7.44 1.71
CA ASN A 304 -13.72 -7.28 0.48
C ASN A 304 -14.27 -6.05 -0.25
N VAL A 305 -13.58 -4.92 -0.13
CA VAL A 305 -14.00 -3.65 -0.72
C VAL A 305 -13.73 -3.68 -2.21
N PRO A 306 -14.75 -3.51 -3.07
CA PRO A 306 -14.56 -3.56 -4.51
C PRO A 306 -13.58 -2.51 -5.03
N SER A 307 -12.74 -2.93 -5.98
CA SER A 307 -11.83 -2.08 -6.72
C SER A 307 -11.70 -2.58 -8.17
N GLN A 308 -10.62 -2.30 -8.86
CA GLN A 308 -10.38 -2.81 -10.21
C GLN A 308 -9.43 -4.02 -10.21
N VAL A 309 -9.71 -5.00 -11.06
CA VAL A 309 -8.79 -6.11 -11.31
C VAL A 309 -7.45 -5.57 -11.82
N GLY A 310 -6.36 -6.07 -11.25
CA GLY A 310 -4.99 -5.68 -11.58
C GLY A 310 -4.35 -4.69 -10.62
N ILE A 311 -5.09 -4.16 -9.62
CA ILE A 311 -4.47 -3.38 -8.54
C ILE A 311 -3.58 -4.30 -7.70
N ARG A 312 -2.44 -3.79 -7.22
CA ARG A 312 -1.52 -4.56 -6.36
C ARG A 312 -0.92 -3.73 -5.25
N THR A 313 -0.77 -2.44 -5.52
CA THR A 313 0.01 -1.50 -4.73
C THR A 313 -0.81 -0.27 -4.40
N GLY A 314 -0.38 0.44 -3.38
CA GLY A 314 -1.03 1.66 -2.94
C GLY A 314 -0.25 2.38 -1.85
N TYR A 315 -0.94 3.25 -1.12
CA TYR A 315 -0.39 3.98 0.01
C TYR A 315 -1.48 4.31 1.03
N PHE A 316 -1.26 4.00 2.28
CA PHE A 316 -2.15 4.40 3.35
C PHE A 316 -1.61 5.60 4.11
N PHE A 317 -2.27 6.74 3.95
CA PHE A 317 -1.96 7.93 4.69
C PHE A 317 -2.78 8.00 5.98
N VAL A 318 -2.38 7.23 6.99
CA VAL A 318 -3.09 7.04 8.27
C VAL A 318 -3.53 8.36 8.90
N LYS A 319 -2.65 9.37 8.96
CA LYS A 319 -2.97 10.68 9.58
C LYS A 319 -4.08 11.48 8.88
N ARG A 320 -4.54 11.05 7.72
CA ARG A 320 -5.59 11.70 6.92
C ARG A 320 -6.74 10.78 6.58
N ASP A 321 -6.72 9.55 7.05
CA ASP A 321 -7.71 8.50 6.74
C ASP A 321 -7.88 8.29 5.23
N ARG A 322 -6.78 8.47 4.45
CA ARG A 322 -6.79 8.34 3.00
C ARG A 322 -5.99 7.13 2.55
N PHE A 323 -6.66 6.28 1.78
CA PHE A 323 -6.10 5.08 1.22
C PHE A 323 -6.08 5.19 -0.31
N TYR A 324 -4.90 5.14 -0.90
CA TYR A 324 -4.67 5.28 -2.34
C TYR A 324 -4.33 3.93 -2.94
N VAL A 325 -4.89 3.60 -4.11
CA VAL A 325 -4.53 2.39 -4.85
C VAL A 325 -4.21 2.71 -6.30
N GLY A 326 -3.20 2.04 -6.85
CA GLY A 326 -2.79 2.17 -8.23
C GLY A 326 -3.64 1.30 -9.15
N VAL A 327 -4.37 1.95 -10.05
CA VAL A 327 -5.25 1.28 -11.01
C VAL A 327 -4.59 1.33 -12.40
N PRO A 328 -4.20 0.17 -12.97
CA PRO A 328 -3.56 0.14 -14.28
C PRO A 328 -4.52 0.57 -15.40
N ALA A 329 -3.97 1.09 -16.49
CA ALA A 329 -4.74 1.42 -17.69
C ALA A 329 -5.46 0.18 -18.24
N LYS A 330 -6.69 0.36 -18.73
CA LYS A 330 -7.51 -0.72 -19.29
C LYS A 330 -8.26 -0.28 -20.55
N GLY A 331 -7.88 -0.84 -21.68
CA GLY A 331 -8.47 -0.46 -22.97
C GLY A 331 -8.19 1.01 -23.28
N SER A 332 -9.24 1.82 -23.43
CA SER A 332 -9.14 3.29 -23.64
C SER A 332 -9.09 4.09 -22.35
N GLU A 333 -9.32 3.47 -21.20
CA GLU A 333 -9.26 4.13 -19.91
C GLU A 333 -7.79 4.30 -19.46
N PRO A 334 -7.36 5.51 -19.08
CA PRO A 334 -6.01 5.74 -18.60
C PRO A 334 -5.80 5.04 -17.25
N ALA A 335 -4.54 4.88 -16.86
CA ALA A 335 -4.21 4.53 -15.48
C ALA A 335 -4.77 5.59 -14.53
N GLN A 336 -5.08 5.20 -13.31
CA GLN A 336 -5.69 6.06 -12.29
C GLN A 336 -5.07 5.79 -10.91
N VAL A 337 -5.22 6.75 -10.01
CA VAL A 337 -5.09 6.53 -8.58
C VAL A 337 -6.47 6.71 -7.96
N TRP A 338 -7.00 5.64 -7.37
CA TRP A 338 -8.26 5.72 -6.64
C TRP A 338 -7.99 6.08 -5.19
N THR A 339 -8.78 7.01 -4.66
CA THR A 339 -8.70 7.48 -3.28
C THR A 339 -9.91 6.98 -2.51
N TYR A 340 -9.66 6.31 -1.40
CA TYR A 340 -10.69 5.89 -0.47
C TYR A 340 -10.53 6.64 0.86
N GLU A 341 -11.65 6.93 1.52
CA GLU A 341 -11.68 7.28 2.93
C GLU A 341 -11.80 6.02 3.78
N ALA A 342 -10.96 5.91 4.80
CA ALA A 342 -11.06 4.86 5.79
C ALA A 342 -12.06 5.27 6.87
N GLU A 343 -13.16 4.52 6.96
CA GLU A 343 -14.24 4.74 7.93
C GLU A 343 -13.89 4.12 9.29
N ASP A 344 -14.54 4.60 10.37
CA ASP A 344 -14.33 4.08 11.73
C ASP A 344 -14.97 2.71 11.96
#